data_5bd9e427fe7e77e7b92f50cdb7e499f3
#
_entry.id   5bd9e427fe7e77e7b92f50cdb7e499f3
#
_cell.length_a   1.000
_cell.length_b   1.000
_cell.length_c   1.000
_cell.angle_alpha   90.00
_cell.angle_beta   90.00
_cell.angle_gamma   90.00
#
_symmetry.space_group_name_H-M   'P 1'
#
loop_
_entity.id
_entity.type
_entity.pdbx_description
1 polymer ?
#
loop_
_entity_poly.entity_id
_entity_poly.type
_entity_poly.pdbx_seq_one_letter_code
_entity_poly.pdbx_strand_id
1 'polypeptide(L)'
;MKKFKSFIALDLKSNTQNISIVKKLYLHVYGFKVGYRSFYNNRSNELISEIKRSKCKLFLDLKLHDIPNTVSSAIDSLSNINPDFLTLHISGGKELSLIHI
;
A
#
# COMPACT_ATOMS: atom_id res chain seq x y z
N MET A 1 -24.32 -0.11 4.82
CA MET A 1 -23.98 0.35 3.48
C MET A 1 -23.15 -0.71 2.76
N LYS A 2 -23.42 -0.90 1.49
CA LYS A 2 -22.72 -1.91 0.70
C LYS A 2 -21.43 -1.33 0.14
N LYS A 3 -20.29 -1.98 0.41
CA LYS A 3 -19.01 -1.56 -0.14
C LYS A 3 -18.74 -2.23 -1.48
N PHE A 4 -18.14 -1.50 -2.38
CA PHE A 4 -17.62 -2.10 -3.61
C PHE A 4 -16.37 -2.91 -3.27
N LYS A 5 -16.25 -4.10 -3.87
CA LYS A 5 -15.09 -4.96 -3.69
C LYS A 5 -13.99 -4.53 -4.67
N SER A 6 -13.50 -3.31 -4.47
CA SER A 6 -12.47 -2.75 -5.34
C SER A 6 -11.46 -1.99 -4.50
N PHE A 7 -10.27 -1.81 -5.06
CA PHE A 7 -9.22 -1.00 -4.48
C PHE A 7 -9.12 0.32 -5.23
N ILE A 8 -8.95 1.40 -4.48
CA ILE A 8 -8.67 2.70 -5.03
C ILE A 8 -7.16 2.93 -4.95
N ALA A 9 -6.54 3.26 -6.07
CA ALA A 9 -5.11 3.56 -6.11
C ALA A 9 -4.87 4.97 -5.59
N LEU A 10 -4.02 5.09 -4.59
CA LEU A 10 -3.68 6.38 -3.98
C LEU A 10 -2.36 6.87 -4.58
N ASP A 11 -2.45 7.47 -5.76
CA ASP A 11 -1.29 7.90 -6.51
C ASP A 11 -1.31 9.39 -6.84
N LEU A 12 -1.97 10.18 -6.03
CA LEU A 12 -1.97 11.62 -6.17
C LEU A 12 -0.61 12.20 -5.80
N LYS A 13 -0.39 13.48 -6.10
CA LYS A 13 0.92 14.11 -5.94
C LYS A 13 1.45 14.10 -4.51
N SER A 14 0.55 14.18 -3.53
CA SER A 14 0.97 14.21 -2.14
C SER A 14 0.14 13.25 -1.31
N ASN A 15 0.71 12.81 -0.21
CA ASN A 15 -0.03 11.96 0.73
C ASN A 15 -1.08 12.75 1.51
N THR A 16 -0.95 14.06 1.57
CA THR A 16 -2.04 14.90 2.08
C THR A 16 -3.29 14.72 1.25
N GLN A 17 -3.15 14.72 -0.07
CA GLN A 17 -4.27 14.48 -0.98
C GLN A 17 -4.78 13.05 -0.88
N ASN A 18 -3.88 12.09 -0.80
CA ASN A 18 -4.25 10.68 -0.67
C ASN A 18 -5.04 10.42 0.62
N ILE A 19 -4.61 11.02 1.72
CA ILE A 19 -5.33 10.92 2.99
C ILE A 19 -6.75 11.48 2.86
N SER A 20 -6.89 12.58 2.15
CA SER A 20 -8.21 13.17 1.91
C SER A 20 -9.13 12.21 1.16
N ILE A 21 -8.59 11.48 0.18
CA ILE A 21 -9.35 10.48 -0.56
C ILE A 21 -9.81 9.35 0.36
N VAL A 22 -8.92 8.87 1.24
CA VAL A 22 -9.29 7.82 2.19
C VAL A 22 -10.47 8.28 3.06
N LYS A 23 -10.40 9.50 3.56
CA LYS A 23 -11.45 10.03 4.43
C LYS A 23 -12.79 10.17 3.71
N LYS A 24 -12.75 10.41 2.41
CA LYS A 24 -13.98 10.56 1.62
C LYS A 24 -14.58 9.24 1.19
N LEU A 25 -13.76 8.23 0.92
CA LEU A 25 -14.22 7.04 0.21
C LEU A 25 -14.21 5.76 1.05
N TYR A 26 -13.72 5.79 2.27
CA TYR A 26 -13.50 4.55 3.03
C TYR A 26 -14.77 3.73 3.26
N LEU A 27 -15.93 4.37 3.28
CA LEU A 27 -17.20 3.65 3.48
C LEU A 27 -17.69 2.95 2.21
N HIS A 28 -17.09 3.27 1.06
CA HIS A 28 -17.61 2.82 -0.24
C HIS A 28 -16.70 1.83 -0.95
N VAL A 29 -15.52 1.55 -0.43
CA VAL A 29 -14.55 0.70 -1.13
C VAL A 29 -14.04 -0.39 -0.20
N TYR A 30 -13.53 -1.46 -0.80
CA TYR A 30 -12.96 -2.57 -0.06
C TYR A 30 -11.62 -2.18 0.57
N GLY A 31 -10.80 -1.46 -0.18
CA GLY A 31 -9.49 -1.07 0.31
C GLY A 31 -8.80 -0.05 -0.58
N PHE A 32 -7.57 0.25 -0.21
CA PHE A 32 -6.76 1.24 -0.91
C PHE A 32 -5.41 0.62 -1.27
N LYS A 33 -4.96 0.94 -2.48
CA LYS A 33 -3.65 0.52 -2.96
C LYS A 33 -2.67 1.66 -2.83
N VAL A 34 -1.56 1.41 -2.13
CA VAL A 34 -0.48 2.37 -1.98
C VAL A 34 0.70 1.87 -2.80
N GLY A 35 1.01 2.61 -3.86
CA GLY A 35 2.14 2.29 -4.71
C GLY A 35 3.44 2.83 -4.13
N TYR A 36 4.55 2.51 -4.81
CA TYR A 36 5.87 2.85 -4.29
C TYR A 36 6.07 4.35 -4.15
N ARG A 37 5.51 5.16 -5.05
CA ARG A 37 5.68 6.62 -4.97
C ARG A 37 5.09 7.19 -3.69
N SER A 38 3.87 6.80 -3.37
CA SER A 38 3.22 7.26 -2.14
C SER A 38 3.87 6.66 -0.91
N PHE A 39 4.30 5.41 -1.00
CA PHE A 39 4.93 4.73 0.13
C PHE A 39 6.25 5.40 0.54
N TYR A 40 7.02 5.88 -0.43
CA TYR A 40 8.31 6.53 -0.16
C TYR A 40 8.22 8.05 -0.08
N ASN A 41 7.02 8.59 -0.15
CA ASN A 41 6.81 10.02 -0.07
C ASN A 41 6.56 10.45 1.38
N ASN A 42 6.60 11.76 1.62
CA ASN A 42 6.34 12.32 2.95
C ASN A 42 4.96 11.93 3.43
N ARG A 43 4.82 11.74 4.74
CA ARG A 43 3.56 11.41 5.40
C ARG A 43 3.00 10.04 5.02
N SER A 44 3.85 9.13 4.53
CA SER A 44 3.37 7.78 4.20
C SER A 44 2.88 7.05 5.45
N ASN A 45 3.52 7.24 6.59
CA ASN A 45 3.07 6.63 7.85
C ASN A 45 1.67 7.11 8.23
N GLU A 46 1.40 8.39 8.03
CA GLU A 46 0.07 8.94 8.31
C GLU A 46 -0.98 8.39 7.36
N LEU A 47 -0.62 8.23 6.08
CA LEU A 47 -1.51 7.64 5.10
C LEU A 47 -1.88 6.21 5.49
N ILE A 48 -0.89 5.41 5.83
CA ILE A 48 -1.10 4.01 6.21
C ILE A 48 -1.95 3.94 7.49
N SER A 49 -1.67 4.81 8.45
CA SER A 49 -2.45 4.87 9.68
C SER A 49 -3.91 5.22 9.40
N GLU A 50 -4.14 6.13 8.47
CA GLU A 50 -5.51 6.52 8.12
C GLU A 50 -6.26 5.36 7.46
N ILE A 51 -5.59 4.62 6.57
CA ILE A 51 -6.20 3.45 5.95
C ILE A 51 -6.57 2.41 7.01
N LYS A 52 -5.66 2.13 7.93
CA LYS A 52 -5.92 1.14 8.98
C LYS A 52 -7.01 1.59 9.95
N ARG A 53 -7.04 2.87 10.27
CA ARG A 53 -8.10 3.42 11.11
C ARG A 53 -9.46 3.28 10.45
N SER A 54 -9.52 3.39 9.15
CA SER A 54 -10.76 3.26 8.40
C SER A 54 -11.26 1.81 8.31
N LYS A 55 -10.40 0.85 8.72
CA LYS A 55 -10.66 -0.59 8.64
C LYS A 55 -10.81 -1.11 7.21
N CYS A 56 -10.31 -0.36 6.24
CA CYS A 56 -10.20 -0.81 4.87
C CYS A 56 -8.96 -1.68 4.71
N LYS A 57 -8.96 -2.50 3.65
CA LYS A 57 -7.80 -3.32 3.34
C LYS A 57 -6.68 -2.46 2.79
N LEU A 58 -5.45 -2.82 3.12
CA LEU A 58 -4.26 -2.14 2.64
C LEU A 58 -3.52 -3.03 1.66
N PHE A 59 -3.35 -2.55 0.45
CA PHE A 59 -2.62 -3.25 -0.60
C PHE A 59 -1.36 -2.43 -0.90
N LEU A 60 -0.19 -2.98 -0.61
CA LEU A 60 1.08 -2.34 -0.94
C LEU A 60 1.59 -2.90 -2.27
N ASP A 61 1.83 -2.01 -3.22
CA ASP A 61 2.36 -2.38 -4.53
C ASP A 61 3.69 -1.66 -4.71
N LEU A 62 4.77 -2.35 -4.38
CA LEU A 62 6.08 -1.72 -4.25
C LEU A 62 7.05 -2.22 -5.30
N LYS A 63 7.98 -1.33 -5.68
CA LYS A 63 9.09 -1.67 -6.56
C LYS A 63 10.37 -1.68 -5.76
N LEU A 64 11.06 -2.80 -5.80
CA LEU A 64 12.36 -2.94 -5.16
C LEU A 64 13.38 -3.20 -6.27
N HIS A 65 14.38 -2.34 -6.35
CA HIS A 65 15.39 -2.42 -7.39
C HIS A 65 16.69 -2.99 -6.85
N ASP A 66 16.62 -3.66 -5.72
CA ASP A 66 17.80 -4.13 -5.01
C ASP A 66 17.94 -5.65 -5.08
N ILE A 67 19.04 -6.12 -4.51
CA ILE A 67 19.42 -7.53 -4.49
C ILE A 67 18.50 -8.31 -3.54
N PRO A 68 18.50 -9.65 -3.63
CA PRO A 68 17.61 -10.49 -2.82
C PRO A 68 17.70 -10.26 -1.30
N ASN A 69 18.88 -9.93 -0.78
CA ASN A 69 19.02 -9.69 0.65
C ASN A 69 18.21 -8.48 1.09
N THR A 70 18.17 -7.44 0.27
CA THR A 70 17.39 -6.25 0.53
C THR A 70 15.90 -6.57 0.48
N VAL A 71 15.50 -7.45 -0.44
CA VAL A 71 14.12 -7.89 -0.52
C VAL A 71 13.70 -8.58 0.78
N SER A 72 14.52 -9.47 1.29
CA SER A 72 14.23 -10.18 2.54
C SER A 72 14.06 -9.19 3.70
N SER A 73 15.00 -8.24 3.83
CA SER A 73 14.91 -7.21 4.87
C SER A 73 13.67 -6.34 4.72
N ALA A 74 13.32 -6.01 3.48
CA ALA A 74 12.14 -5.20 3.21
C ALA A 74 10.87 -5.94 3.63
N ILE A 75 10.79 -7.24 3.37
CA ILE A 75 9.63 -8.03 3.77
C ILE A 75 9.49 -8.02 5.29
N ASP A 76 10.59 -8.16 6.01
CA ASP A 76 10.55 -8.10 7.47
C ASP A 76 10.04 -6.74 7.97
N SER A 77 10.50 -5.66 7.36
CA SER A 77 10.04 -4.32 7.70
C SER A 77 8.57 -4.13 7.37
N LEU A 78 8.12 -4.67 6.24
CA LEU A 78 6.74 -4.55 5.81
C LEU A 78 5.80 -5.37 6.69
N SER A 79 6.27 -6.45 7.33
CA SER A 79 5.43 -7.20 8.27
C SER A 79 4.99 -6.33 9.43
N ASN A 80 5.79 -5.35 9.84
CA ASN A 80 5.43 -4.44 10.92
C ASN A 80 4.29 -3.50 10.51
N ILE A 81 4.16 -3.23 9.22
CA ILE A 81 3.06 -2.44 8.69
C ILE A 81 1.80 -3.28 8.58
N ASN A 82 1.99 -4.58 8.42
CA ASN A 82 0.90 -5.55 8.36
C ASN A 82 -0.09 -5.24 7.23
N PRO A 83 0.38 -5.18 5.97
CA PRO A 83 -0.54 -4.99 4.85
C PRO A 83 -1.39 -6.24 4.65
N ASP A 84 -2.56 -6.08 4.07
CA ASP A 84 -3.41 -7.21 3.73
C ASP A 84 -2.93 -7.91 2.46
N PHE A 85 -2.40 -7.13 1.52
CA PHE A 85 -1.86 -7.66 0.26
C PHE A 85 -0.56 -6.93 -0.06
N LEU A 86 0.36 -7.65 -0.67
CA LEU A 86 1.67 -7.11 -1.01
C LEU A 86 2.11 -7.65 -2.37
N THR A 87 2.46 -6.75 -3.28
CA THR A 87 3.12 -7.10 -4.54
C THR A 87 4.47 -6.42 -4.57
N LEU A 88 5.50 -7.19 -4.86
CA LEU A 88 6.85 -6.68 -4.99
C LEU A 88 7.33 -6.87 -6.42
N HIS A 89 7.85 -5.81 -7.01
CA HIS A 89 8.49 -5.84 -8.32
C HIS A 89 9.98 -5.73 -8.12
N ILE A 90 10.71 -6.72 -8.60
CA ILE A 90 12.15 -6.80 -8.38
C ILE A 90 12.88 -6.35 -9.65
N SER A 91 14.03 -5.72 -9.46
CA SER A 91 14.92 -5.34 -10.55
C SER A 91 15.20 -6.54 -11.45
N GLY A 92 15.11 -6.34 -12.77
CA GLY A 92 15.26 -7.43 -13.72
C GLY A 92 13.92 -7.90 -14.28
N GLY A 93 12.83 -7.26 -13.92
CA GLY A 93 11.51 -7.52 -14.51
C GLY A 93 10.75 -8.68 -13.88
N LYS A 94 11.26 -9.24 -12.80
CA LYS A 94 10.54 -10.30 -12.09
C LYS A 94 9.57 -9.69 -11.08
N GLU A 95 8.43 -10.32 -10.98
CA GLU A 95 7.43 -9.92 -10.01
C GLU A 95 7.24 -11.05 -9.01
N LEU A 96 7.28 -10.71 -7.75
CA LEU A 96 6.92 -11.65 -6.71
C LEU A 96 5.41 -11.77 -6.64
N SER A 97 4.96 -12.96 -6.33
CA SER A 97 3.52 -13.21 -6.22
C SER A 97 2.89 -12.31 -5.18
N LEU A 98 1.62 -12.03 -5.39
CA LEU A 98 0.81 -11.34 -4.41
C LEU A 98 0.82 -12.15 -3.12
N ILE A 99 1.14 -11.49 -2.02
CA ILE A 99 1.20 -12.12 -0.73
C ILE A 99 0.08 -11.59 0.14
N HIS A 100 -0.70 -12.50 0.66
CA HIS A 100 -1.71 -12.18 1.66
C HIS A 100 -1.10 -12.40 3.03
N ILE A 101 -1.00 -11.35 3.79
CA ILE A 101 -0.34 -11.36 5.09
C ILE A 101 -1.34 -11.39 6.23
#